data_e01683d95d3c39534b2146bf4f8dc8fd
#
_entry.id   e01683d95d3c39534b2146bf4f8dc8fd
#
_cell.length_a   1.000
_cell.length_b   1.000
_cell.length_c   1.000
_cell.angle_alpha   90.00
_cell.angle_beta   90.00
_cell.angle_gamma   90.00
#
_symmetry.space_group_name_H-M   'P 1'
#
loop_
_entity.id
_entity.type
_entity.pdbx_description
1 polymer ?
#
loop_
_entity_poly.entity_id
_entity_poly.type
_entity_poly.pdbx_seq_one_letter_code
_entity_poly.pdbx_strand_id
1 'polypeptide(L)'
;MNYRVIDKETYYRKGVFRHFTEDCKCSTSMTARIDVTELVKYSKENGTKFYVNFLYILSKVLNSRDDYRMGYLWQTEELICYDVINPTQYVFHEDIETCTPVYTSYDPDYETFYKNASDDIEAAKQTREYGLDMEKHPNWFDASYISWLSYDSLNIELPDGFLYFLPIINWGKYREENGRLLMPVSVRMNHAIADGYLIANVFRLLEKEMAAFAMVKRRVNRYE
;
A
#
# COMPACT_ATOMS: atom_id res chain seq x y z
N MET A 1 -19.32 -1.95 3.01
CA MET A 1 -18.19 -1.02 2.84
C MET A 1 -18.70 0.37 3.16
N ASN A 2 -17.97 1.10 4.02
CA ASN A 2 -18.39 2.42 4.49
C ASN A 2 -17.40 3.48 4.00
N TYR A 3 -17.96 4.65 3.69
CA TYR A 3 -17.21 5.85 3.38
C TYR A 3 -18.02 7.07 3.82
N ARG A 4 -17.35 8.21 3.95
CA ARG A 4 -18.02 9.51 4.11
C ARG A 4 -17.75 10.39 2.90
N VAL A 5 -18.76 11.16 2.52
CA VAL A 5 -18.59 12.21 1.49
C VAL A 5 -17.83 13.38 2.10
N ILE A 6 -16.89 13.91 1.34
CA ILE A 6 -16.10 15.08 1.71
C ILE A 6 -16.69 16.28 0.98
N ASP A 7 -17.15 17.27 1.74
CA ASP A 7 -17.57 18.54 1.16
C ASP A 7 -16.36 19.27 0.56
N LYS A 8 -16.34 19.38 -0.76
CA LYS A 8 -15.24 20.00 -1.50
C LYS A 8 -15.02 21.48 -1.14
N GLU A 9 -16.07 22.20 -0.68
CA GLU A 9 -15.96 23.60 -0.31
C GLU A 9 -15.30 23.82 1.06
N THR A 10 -15.44 22.88 1.96
CA THR A 10 -14.82 22.90 3.29
C THR A 10 -13.56 22.06 3.38
N TYR A 11 -13.24 21.30 2.32
CA TYR A 11 -12.04 20.47 2.29
C TYR A 11 -10.77 21.33 2.48
N TYR A 12 -9.94 20.94 3.44
CA TYR A 12 -8.76 21.75 3.82
C TYR A 12 -7.76 21.98 2.68
N ARG A 13 -7.79 21.13 1.63
CA ARG A 13 -6.96 21.25 0.44
C ARG A 13 -7.76 21.71 -0.80
N LYS A 14 -8.93 22.32 -0.63
CA LYS A 14 -9.85 22.63 -1.74
C LYS A 14 -9.20 23.36 -2.94
N GLY A 15 -8.28 24.27 -2.70
CA GLY A 15 -7.56 24.98 -3.78
C GLY A 15 -6.63 24.05 -4.57
N VAL A 16 -5.90 23.18 -3.88
CA VAL A 16 -5.03 22.16 -4.49
C VAL A 16 -5.89 21.12 -5.22
N PHE A 17 -6.96 20.65 -4.57
CA PHE A 17 -7.89 19.69 -5.15
C PHE A 17 -8.46 20.23 -6.47
N ARG A 18 -9.01 21.43 -6.47
CA ARG A 18 -9.58 22.07 -7.67
C ARG A 18 -8.53 22.18 -8.78
N HIS A 19 -7.37 22.73 -8.49
CA HIS A 19 -6.31 22.91 -9.49
C HIS A 19 -5.90 21.58 -10.15
N PHE A 20 -5.69 20.51 -9.35
CA PHE A 20 -5.23 19.23 -9.88
C PHE A 20 -6.34 18.28 -10.35
N THR A 21 -7.60 18.70 -10.26
CA THR A 21 -8.72 17.99 -10.89
C THR A 21 -9.29 18.69 -12.11
N GLU A 22 -9.10 20.01 -12.22
CA GLU A 22 -9.67 20.82 -13.30
C GLU A 22 -8.59 21.31 -14.28
N ASP A 23 -7.54 21.99 -13.77
CA ASP A 23 -6.56 22.72 -14.59
C ASP A 23 -5.35 21.86 -15.00
N CYS A 24 -4.78 21.12 -14.07
CA CYS A 24 -3.54 20.36 -14.25
C CYS A 24 -3.65 18.97 -13.65
N LYS A 25 -4.31 18.06 -14.34
CA LYS A 25 -4.54 16.70 -13.86
C LYS A 25 -3.25 15.89 -13.86
N CYS A 26 -2.70 15.63 -12.68
CA CYS A 26 -1.45 14.87 -12.56
C CYS A 26 -1.39 14.03 -11.27
N SER A 27 -0.41 13.15 -11.25
CA SER A 27 -0.04 12.36 -10.08
C SER A 27 1.42 12.59 -9.73
N THR A 28 1.75 12.37 -8.48
CA THR A 28 3.12 12.40 -8.00
C THR A 28 3.56 11.01 -7.62
N SER A 29 4.74 10.61 -8.11
CA SER A 29 5.41 9.36 -7.73
C SER A 29 6.74 9.69 -7.07
N MET A 30 7.03 8.98 -5.97
CA MET A 30 8.33 9.04 -5.31
C MET A 30 8.83 7.63 -5.05
N THR A 31 10.11 7.41 -5.26
CA THR A 31 10.81 6.20 -4.85
C THR A 31 11.84 6.55 -3.79
N ALA A 32 11.81 5.82 -2.68
CA ALA A 32 12.82 5.92 -1.63
C ALA A 32 13.29 4.52 -1.21
N ARG A 33 14.53 4.43 -0.72
CA ARG A 33 15.05 3.22 -0.09
C ARG A 33 14.80 3.32 1.41
N ILE A 34 14.04 2.37 1.95
CA ILE A 34 13.72 2.32 3.38
C ILE A 34 14.48 1.19 4.06
N ASP A 35 14.82 1.40 5.32
CA ASP A 35 15.52 0.40 6.13
C ASP A 35 14.53 -0.66 6.65
N VAL A 36 14.69 -1.90 6.17
CA VAL A 36 13.85 -3.04 6.54
C VAL A 36 14.60 -4.05 7.42
N THR A 37 15.79 -3.71 7.91
CA THR A 37 16.68 -4.61 8.65
C THR A 37 15.97 -5.29 9.82
N GLU A 38 15.30 -4.51 10.66
CA GLU A 38 14.65 -5.04 11.87
C GLU A 38 13.44 -5.92 11.54
N LEU A 39 12.68 -5.58 10.47
CA LEU A 39 11.54 -6.39 10.04
C LEU A 39 12.00 -7.73 9.43
N VAL A 40 13.06 -7.72 8.62
CA VAL A 40 13.65 -8.95 8.07
C VAL A 40 14.19 -9.84 9.17
N LYS A 41 14.89 -9.26 10.16
CA LYS A 41 15.38 -9.99 11.33
C LYS A 41 14.25 -10.61 12.13
N TYR A 42 13.21 -9.82 12.46
CA TYR A 42 12.02 -10.32 13.13
C TYR A 42 11.38 -11.50 12.37
N SER A 43 11.21 -11.35 11.05
CA SER A 43 10.58 -12.38 10.21
C SER A 43 11.34 -13.71 10.26
N LYS A 44 12.68 -13.66 10.23
CA LYS A 44 13.55 -14.84 10.33
C LYS A 44 13.50 -15.48 11.71
N GLU A 45 13.57 -14.68 12.77
CA GLU A 45 13.57 -15.13 14.16
C GLU A 45 12.24 -15.81 14.55
N ASN A 46 11.12 -15.40 13.96
CA ASN A 46 9.78 -15.89 14.30
C ASN A 46 9.16 -16.80 13.22
N GLY A 47 9.90 -17.15 12.17
CA GLY A 47 9.40 -18.01 11.09
C GLY A 47 8.22 -17.42 10.32
N THR A 48 8.07 -16.08 10.30
CA THR A 48 6.99 -15.40 9.58
C THR A 48 7.45 -14.92 8.21
N LYS A 49 6.49 -14.75 7.28
CA LYS A 49 6.79 -14.26 5.92
C LYS A 49 7.03 -12.75 5.95
N PHE A 50 8.24 -12.29 5.62
CA PHE A 50 8.57 -10.85 5.50
C PHE A 50 7.54 -10.09 4.65
N TYR A 51 7.14 -10.67 3.52
CA TYR A 51 6.16 -10.10 2.61
C TYR A 51 4.83 -9.76 3.33
N VAL A 52 4.27 -10.70 4.09
CA VAL A 52 3.00 -10.52 4.81
C VAL A 52 3.16 -9.50 5.95
N ASN A 53 4.31 -9.54 6.65
CA ASN A 53 4.61 -8.56 7.69
C ASN A 53 4.70 -7.13 7.13
N PHE A 54 5.38 -6.97 5.99
CA PHE A 54 5.46 -5.67 5.33
C PHE A 54 4.09 -5.20 4.82
N LEU A 55 3.31 -6.09 4.23
CA LEU A 55 1.95 -5.79 3.75
C LEU A 55 1.02 -5.32 4.88
N TYR A 56 1.12 -5.95 6.07
CA TYR A 56 0.40 -5.51 7.26
C TYR A 56 0.78 -4.07 7.67
N ILE A 57 2.08 -3.80 7.75
CA ILE A 57 2.59 -2.49 8.16
C ILE A 57 2.21 -1.42 7.14
N LEU A 58 2.31 -1.73 5.85
CA LEU A 58 1.89 -0.86 4.75
C LEU A 58 0.39 -0.53 4.87
N SER A 59 -0.45 -1.54 5.06
CA SER A 59 -1.90 -1.37 5.25
C SER A 59 -2.21 -0.52 6.46
N LYS A 60 -1.53 -0.74 7.58
CA LYS A 60 -1.66 0.07 8.80
C LYS A 60 -1.30 1.54 8.57
N VAL A 61 -0.19 1.80 7.86
CA VAL A 61 0.25 3.16 7.53
C VAL A 61 -0.75 3.88 6.64
N LEU A 62 -1.22 3.23 5.58
CA LEU A 62 -2.19 3.83 4.66
C LEU A 62 -3.56 4.05 5.32
N ASN A 63 -3.95 3.21 6.27
CA ASN A 63 -5.17 3.40 7.05
C ASN A 63 -5.06 4.42 8.20
N SER A 64 -3.86 4.95 8.47
CA SER A 64 -3.64 5.89 9.58
C SER A 64 -4.07 7.33 9.29
N ARG A 65 -4.35 7.69 8.03
CA ARG A 65 -4.71 9.06 7.62
C ARG A 65 -5.80 9.05 6.57
N ASP A 66 -6.69 10.03 6.66
CA ASP A 66 -7.75 10.25 5.68
C ASP A 66 -7.20 10.50 4.27
N ASP A 67 -6.13 11.31 4.15
CA ASP A 67 -5.51 11.64 2.87
C ASP A 67 -5.12 10.41 2.03
N TYR A 68 -4.78 9.30 2.69
CA TYR A 68 -4.39 8.06 2.02
C TYR A 68 -5.58 7.15 1.67
N ARG A 69 -6.77 7.48 2.17
CA ARG A 69 -8.01 6.69 1.97
C ARG A 69 -9.04 7.40 1.11
N MET A 70 -8.62 8.45 0.40
CA MET A 70 -9.52 9.21 -0.47
C MET A 70 -9.89 8.42 -1.71
N GLY A 71 -11.12 8.59 -2.16
CA GLY A 71 -11.68 8.02 -3.36
C GLY A 71 -12.56 9.03 -4.11
N TYR A 72 -12.98 8.67 -5.31
CA TYR A 72 -13.83 9.51 -6.13
C TYR A 72 -14.95 8.68 -6.77
N LEU A 73 -16.19 9.09 -6.55
CA LEU A 73 -17.37 8.48 -7.15
C LEU A 73 -17.68 9.18 -8.46
N TRP A 74 -17.42 8.52 -9.57
CA TRP A 74 -17.56 9.11 -10.91
C TRP A 74 -18.99 9.45 -11.28
N GLN A 75 -19.96 8.67 -10.81
CA GLN A 75 -21.38 8.82 -11.14
C GLN A 75 -21.98 10.09 -10.50
N THR A 76 -21.49 10.46 -9.32
CA THR A 76 -21.97 11.60 -8.54
C THR A 76 -20.95 12.73 -8.44
N GLU A 77 -19.75 12.51 -8.97
CA GLU A 77 -18.60 13.43 -8.89
C GLU A 77 -18.24 13.81 -7.44
N GLU A 78 -18.44 12.86 -6.51
CA GLU A 78 -18.19 13.09 -5.09
C GLU A 78 -16.79 12.66 -4.69
N LEU A 79 -16.13 13.53 -3.94
CA LEU A 79 -14.92 13.19 -3.19
C LEU A 79 -15.34 12.45 -1.92
N ILE A 80 -14.76 11.28 -1.71
CA ILE A 80 -15.07 10.44 -0.54
C ILE A 80 -13.81 10.08 0.23
N CYS A 81 -13.99 9.69 1.48
CA CYS A 81 -12.95 9.04 2.28
C CYS A 81 -13.48 7.69 2.77
N TYR A 82 -12.81 6.62 2.39
CA TYR A 82 -13.15 5.28 2.90
C TYR A 82 -12.80 5.16 4.39
N ASP A 83 -13.60 4.41 5.15
CA ASP A 83 -13.27 4.08 6.54
C ASP A 83 -12.02 3.20 6.61
N VAL A 84 -11.90 2.27 5.65
CA VAL A 84 -10.77 1.35 5.50
C VAL A 84 -10.45 1.16 4.02
N ILE A 85 -9.17 1.12 3.68
CA ILE A 85 -8.68 0.64 2.38
C ILE A 85 -7.87 -0.65 2.57
N ASN A 86 -7.96 -1.53 1.60
CA ASN A 86 -7.44 -2.89 1.67
C ASN A 86 -6.39 -3.14 0.59
N PRO A 87 -5.35 -3.93 0.85
CA PRO A 87 -4.35 -4.25 -0.17
C PRO A 87 -4.92 -5.19 -1.23
N THR A 88 -4.68 -4.88 -2.49
CA THR A 88 -4.68 -5.85 -3.58
C THR A 88 -3.25 -6.16 -3.93
N GLN A 89 -2.87 -7.39 -3.69
CA GLN A 89 -1.54 -7.94 -3.94
C GLN A 89 -1.57 -8.88 -5.15
N TYR A 90 -0.41 -9.35 -5.62
CA TYR A 90 -0.32 -10.13 -6.84
C TYR A 90 0.52 -11.39 -6.60
N VAL A 91 -0.03 -12.55 -6.91
CA VAL A 91 0.65 -13.84 -6.86
C VAL A 91 1.14 -14.20 -8.26
N PHE A 92 2.45 -14.26 -8.43
CA PHE A 92 3.09 -14.61 -9.70
C PHE A 92 3.07 -16.11 -9.96
N HIS A 93 2.81 -16.50 -11.20
CA HIS A 93 2.80 -17.86 -11.70
C HIS A 93 3.86 -18.03 -12.78
N GLU A 94 4.90 -18.82 -12.47
CA GLU A 94 6.04 -19.03 -13.39
C GLU A 94 5.63 -19.79 -14.66
N ASP A 95 4.64 -20.66 -14.58
CA ASP A 95 4.16 -21.48 -15.68
C ASP A 95 3.46 -20.70 -16.80
N ILE A 96 2.91 -19.55 -16.49
CA ILE A 96 2.21 -18.67 -17.46
C ILE A 96 2.75 -17.23 -17.48
N GLU A 97 3.82 -16.96 -16.72
CA GLU A 97 4.53 -15.66 -16.63
C GLU A 97 3.61 -14.46 -16.36
N THR A 98 2.56 -14.67 -15.55
CA THR A 98 1.60 -13.62 -15.17
C THR A 98 1.20 -13.71 -13.70
N CYS A 99 0.32 -12.82 -13.24
CA CYS A 99 -0.09 -12.74 -11.85
C CYS A 99 -1.60 -12.89 -11.68
N THR A 100 -2.02 -13.51 -10.58
CA THR A 100 -3.39 -13.44 -10.06
C THR A 100 -3.48 -12.33 -9.02
N PRO A 101 -4.37 -11.33 -9.16
CA PRO A 101 -4.61 -10.34 -8.12
C PRO A 101 -5.35 -10.94 -6.94
N VAL A 102 -4.99 -10.51 -5.75
CA VAL A 102 -5.51 -11.02 -4.48
C VAL A 102 -5.91 -9.88 -3.59
N TYR A 103 -7.20 -9.75 -3.33
CA TYR A 103 -7.71 -8.81 -2.36
C TYR A 103 -7.67 -9.43 -0.95
N THR A 104 -7.08 -8.71 0.01
CA THR A 104 -7.07 -9.11 1.42
C THR A 104 -7.68 -8.03 2.28
N SER A 105 -8.65 -8.36 3.11
CA SER A 105 -9.23 -7.40 4.05
C SER A 105 -8.22 -7.04 5.14
N TYR A 106 -7.98 -5.73 5.33
CA TYR A 106 -7.15 -5.25 6.42
C TYR A 106 -7.87 -5.44 7.76
N ASP A 107 -7.15 -5.99 8.72
CA ASP A 107 -7.53 -6.06 10.12
C ASP A 107 -6.45 -5.39 10.98
N PRO A 108 -6.79 -4.52 11.95
CA PRO A 108 -5.81 -3.92 12.84
C PRO A 108 -5.13 -4.93 13.78
N ASP A 109 -5.77 -6.07 14.03
CA ASP A 109 -5.12 -7.21 14.70
C ASP A 109 -4.18 -7.93 13.73
N TYR A 110 -2.90 -7.97 14.10
CA TYR A 110 -1.86 -8.55 13.24
C TYR A 110 -2.05 -10.04 12.96
N GLU A 111 -2.42 -10.83 13.97
CA GLU A 111 -2.53 -12.29 13.82
C GLU A 111 -3.69 -12.63 12.87
N THR A 112 -4.80 -11.92 13.00
CA THR A 112 -5.95 -12.03 12.11
C THR A 112 -5.57 -11.66 10.68
N PHE A 113 -4.92 -10.50 10.49
CA PHE A 113 -4.47 -10.08 9.16
C PHE A 113 -3.47 -11.05 8.54
N TYR A 114 -2.46 -11.49 9.34
CA TYR A 114 -1.42 -12.40 8.87
C TYR A 114 -2.01 -13.72 8.37
N LYS A 115 -2.95 -14.28 9.14
CA LYS A 115 -3.66 -15.50 8.76
C LYS A 115 -4.43 -15.29 7.46
N ASN A 116 -5.29 -14.26 7.39
CA ASN A 116 -6.13 -13.99 6.22
C ASN A 116 -5.27 -13.77 4.96
N ALA A 117 -4.25 -12.91 5.02
CA ALA A 117 -3.35 -12.66 3.90
C ALA A 117 -2.59 -13.93 3.45
N SER A 118 -2.21 -14.79 4.39
CA SER A 118 -1.55 -16.04 4.06
C SER A 118 -2.49 -17.02 3.38
N ASP A 119 -3.73 -17.15 3.86
CA ASP A 119 -4.76 -18.01 3.26
C ASP A 119 -5.15 -17.53 1.86
N ASP A 120 -5.34 -16.21 1.68
CA ASP A 120 -5.66 -15.59 0.39
C ASP A 120 -4.55 -15.85 -0.64
N ILE A 121 -3.27 -15.72 -0.24
CA ILE A 121 -2.12 -16.01 -1.10
C ILE A 121 -2.10 -17.50 -1.50
N GLU A 122 -2.32 -18.42 -0.55
CA GLU A 122 -2.32 -19.86 -0.85
C GLU A 122 -3.48 -20.23 -1.78
N ALA A 123 -4.65 -19.63 -1.60
CA ALA A 123 -5.79 -19.82 -2.50
C ALA A 123 -5.48 -19.32 -3.93
N ALA A 124 -4.85 -18.15 -4.05
CA ALA A 124 -4.50 -17.56 -5.35
C ALA A 124 -3.45 -18.38 -6.11
N LYS A 125 -2.59 -19.12 -5.43
CA LYS A 125 -1.65 -20.06 -6.10
C LYS A 125 -2.35 -21.17 -6.86
N GLN A 126 -3.59 -21.49 -6.52
CA GLN A 126 -4.38 -22.57 -7.13
C GLN A 126 -5.19 -22.12 -8.35
N THR A 127 -5.28 -20.82 -8.61
CA THR A 127 -5.99 -20.25 -9.77
C THR A 127 -5.04 -19.54 -10.71
N ARG A 128 -5.46 -19.36 -11.97
CA ARG A 128 -4.77 -18.56 -12.99
C ARG A 128 -5.66 -17.43 -13.50
N GLU A 129 -6.80 -17.21 -12.83
CA GLU A 129 -7.76 -16.19 -13.23
C GLU A 129 -7.27 -14.80 -12.81
N TYR A 130 -7.41 -13.85 -13.71
CA TYR A 130 -7.24 -12.44 -13.41
C TYR A 130 -8.61 -11.86 -13.04
N GLY A 131 -9.09 -12.22 -11.85
CA GLY A 131 -10.42 -11.85 -11.35
C GLY A 131 -10.37 -10.71 -10.36
N LEU A 132 -10.13 -9.48 -10.83
CA LEU A 132 -10.22 -8.29 -9.98
C LEU A 132 -11.63 -7.71 -10.04
N ASP A 133 -12.40 -7.90 -8.99
CA ASP A 133 -13.77 -7.37 -8.88
C ASP A 133 -13.74 -5.99 -8.21
N MET A 134 -13.54 -4.95 -9.03
CA MET A 134 -13.48 -3.56 -8.56
C MET A 134 -14.85 -3.04 -8.09
N GLU A 135 -15.95 -3.59 -8.56
CA GLU A 135 -17.28 -3.19 -8.11
C GLU A 135 -17.55 -3.72 -6.70
N LYS A 136 -17.12 -4.93 -6.43
CA LYS A 136 -17.25 -5.56 -5.12
C LYS A 136 -16.28 -4.97 -4.08
N HIS A 137 -15.10 -4.57 -4.49
CA HIS A 137 -14.02 -4.10 -3.63
C HIS A 137 -13.44 -2.75 -4.08
N PRO A 138 -14.24 -1.67 -4.18
CA PRO A 138 -13.75 -0.39 -4.71
C PRO A 138 -12.79 0.36 -3.77
N ASN A 139 -12.61 -0.11 -2.53
CA ASN A 139 -11.73 0.47 -1.51
C ASN A 139 -10.36 -0.22 -1.44
N TRP A 140 -9.84 -0.70 -2.56
CA TRP A 140 -8.55 -1.38 -2.61
C TRP A 140 -7.42 -0.43 -3.03
N PHE A 141 -6.21 -0.66 -2.54
CA PHE A 141 -5.00 -0.04 -3.03
C PHE A 141 -4.05 -1.07 -3.62
N ASP A 142 -3.28 -0.67 -4.63
CA ASP A 142 -2.29 -1.54 -5.25
C ASP A 142 -1.09 -1.76 -4.35
N ALA A 143 -0.73 -3.03 -4.13
CA ALA A 143 0.41 -3.47 -3.34
C ALA A 143 1.21 -4.52 -4.12
N SER A 144 2.13 -4.07 -4.98
CA SER A 144 2.86 -4.94 -5.89
C SER A 144 4.32 -5.11 -5.51
N TYR A 145 4.77 -6.37 -5.41
CA TYR A 145 6.14 -6.74 -5.09
C TYR A 145 6.91 -7.17 -6.34
N ILE A 146 7.97 -6.44 -6.67
CA ILE A 146 8.89 -6.75 -7.75
C ILE A 146 10.03 -7.61 -7.17
N SER A 147 9.78 -8.91 -7.02
CA SER A 147 10.71 -9.84 -6.35
C SER A 147 12.00 -10.12 -7.12
N TRP A 148 12.04 -9.80 -8.41
CA TRP A 148 13.16 -10.14 -9.31
C TRP A 148 14.31 -9.17 -9.22
N LEU A 149 14.05 -7.90 -8.88
CA LEU A 149 15.10 -6.88 -8.83
C LEU A 149 14.89 -5.83 -7.74
N SER A 150 15.97 -5.17 -7.40
CA SER A 150 15.96 -3.91 -6.67
C SER A 150 16.15 -2.79 -7.69
N TYR A 151 15.32 -1.76 -7.62
CA TYR A 151 15.30 -0.67 -8.60
C TYR A 151 15.55 0.69 -7.92
N ASP A 152 15.89 1.70 -8.71
CA ASP A 152 16.12 3.06 -8.22
C ASP A 152 14.90 3.96 -8.43
N SER A 153 14.06 3.63 -9.42
CA SER A 153 12.82 4.36 -9.71
C SER A 153 11.81 3.43 -10.39
N LEU A 154 10.56 3.58 -10.03
CA LEU A 154 9.42 2.96 -10.71
C LEU A 154 8.25 3.92 -10.68
N ASN A 155 7.61 4.13 -11.81
CA ASN A 155 6.38 4.90 -11.94
C ASN A 155 5.35 4.10 -12.74
N ILE A 156 4.10 4.12 -12.28
CA ILE A 156 2.96 3.60 -13.03
C ILE A 156 2.16 4.78 -13.52
N GLU A 157 2.10 4.94 -14.82
CA GLU A 157 1.35 6.02 -15.45
C GLU A 157 -0.11 5.60 -15.65
N LEU A 158 -1.00 6.54 -15.45
CA LEU A 158 -2.42 6.41 -15.79
C LEU A 158 -2.75 7.41 -16.90
N PRO A 159 -3.76 7.13 -17.73
CA PRO A 159 -4.16 8.05 -18.79
C PRO A 159 -4.41 9.47 -18.27
N ASP A 160 -4.07 10.46 -19.07
CA ASP A 160 -4.32 11.87 -18.77
C ASP A 160 -5.80 12.10 -18.43
N GLY A 161 -6.02 12.82 -17.35
CA GLY A 161 -7.35 13.15 -16.86
C GLY A 161 -8.05 12.05 -16.05
N PHE A 162 -7.46 10.87 -15.89
CA PHE A 162 -8.02 9.84 -15.03
C PHE A 162 -7.76 10.14 -13.56
N LEU A 163 -8.83 10.42 -12.81
CA LEU A 163 -8.76 10.74 -11.39
C LEU A 163 -8.80 9.44 -10.56
N TYR A 164 -7.65 8.82 -10.37
CA TYR A 164 -7.47 7.66 -9.50
C TYR A 164 -6.80 8.11 -8.21
N PHE A 165 -7.48 8.01 -7.08
CA PHE A 165 -7.04 8.56 -5.81
C PHE A 165 -6.42 7.55 -4.87
N LEU A 166 -6.79 6.27 -4.98
CA LEU A 166 -6.20 5.25 -4.12
C LEU A 166 -4.69 5.10 -4.38
N PRO A 167 -3.88 4.83 -3.36
CA PRO A 167 -2.44 4.68 -3.53
C PRO A 167 -2.07 3.51 -4.44
N ILE A 168 -1.00 3.69 -5.23
CA ILE A 168 -0.31 2.59 -5.93
C ILE A 168 1.07 2.46 -5.30
N ILE A 169 1.32 1.32 -4.68
CA ILE A 169 2.55 1.04 -3.96
C ILE A 169 3.28 -0.13 -4.62
N ASN A 170 4.54 0.09 -4.95
CA ASN A 170 5.41 -0.96 -5.46
C ASN A 170 6.66 -1.03 -4.58
N TRP A 171 7.16 -2.23 -4.35
CA TRP A 171 8.47 -2.38 -3.69
C TRP A 171 9.27 -3.49 -4.35
N GLY A 172 10.59 -3.34 -4.27
CA GLY A 172 11.54 -4.26 -4.88
C GLY A 172 12.26 -5.12 -3.85
N LYS A 173 13.22 -5.90 -4.36
CA LYS A 173 14.11 -6.71 -3.53
C LYS A 173 15.03 -5.80 -2.70
N TYR A 174 15.14 -6.04 -1.40
CA TYR A 174 16.10 -5.34 -0.55
C TYR A 174 17.54 -5.78 -0.85
N ARG A 175 18.47 -4.89 -0.61
CA ARG A 175 19.93 -5.14 -0.71
C ARG A 175 20.61 -4.73 0.57
N GLU A 176 21.73 -5.38 0.86
CA GLU A 176 22.60 -4.96 1.95
C GLU A 176 23.47 -3.78 1.51
N GLU A 177 23.39 -2.69 2.28
CA GLU A 177 24.23 -1.50 2.08
C GLU A 177 24.69 -1.01 3.47
N ASN A 178 25.99 -1.04 3.71
CA ASN A 178 26.62 -0.59 4.97
C ASN A 178 26.01 -1.24 6.24
N GLY A 179 25.76 -2.55 6.18
CA GLY A 179 25.21 -3.32 7.30
C GLY A 179 23.70 -3.13 7.52
N ARG A 180 22.99 -2.46 6.61
CA ARG A 180 21.54 -2.30 6.61
C ARG A 180 20.92 -2.98 5.40
N LEU A 181 19.69 -3.45 5.54
CA LEU A 181 18.89 -3.98 4.43
C LEU A 181 17.97 -2.88 3.92
N LEU A 182 18.31 -2.30 2.78
CA LEU A 182 17.58 -1.20 2.16
C LEU A 182 16.68 -1.73 1.03
N MET A 183 15.40 -1.39 1.08
CA MET A 183 14.37 -1.82 0.13
C MET A 183 13.82 -0.61 -0.63
N PRO A 184 13.84 -0.61 -1.98
CA PRO A 184 13.17 0.43 -2.74
C PRO A 184 11.66 0.29 -2.61
N VAL A 185 11.00 1.39 -2.29
CA VAL A 185 9.54 1.51 -2.25
C VAL A 185 9.15 2.71 -3.09
N SER A 186 8.21 2.51 -4.02
CA SER A 186 7.61 3.57 -4.83
C SER A 186 6.18 3.79 -4.40
N VAL A 187 5.82 5.03 -4.18
CA VAL A 187 4.49 5.48 -3.80
C VAL A 187 3.99 6.45 -4.86
N ARG A 188 2.86 6.14 -5.49
CA ARG A 188 2.15 7.03 -6.41
C ARG A 188 0.81 7.42 -5.83
N MET A 189 0.51 8.71 -5.85
CA MET A 189 -0.79 9.26 -5.45
C MET A 189 -1.19 10.40 -6.37
N ASN A 190 -2.50 10.63 -6.52
CA ASN A 190 -3.00 11.77 -7.26
C ASN A 190 -2.63 13.07 -6.54
N HIS A 191 -2.15 14.08 -7.31
CA HIS A 191 -1.66 15.33 -6.71
C HIS A 191 -2.79 16.16 -6.07
N ALA A 192 -4.03 15.94 -6.49
CA ALA A 192 -5.20 16.61 -5.89
C ALA A 192 -5.37 16.30 -4.39
N ILE A 193 -4.94 15.12 -3.95
CA ILE A 193 -5.10 14.67 -2.55
C ILE A 193 -3.77 14.55 -1.79
N ALA A 194 -2.66 14.37 -2.48
CA ALA A 194 -1.35 14.20 -1.86
C ALA A 194 -0.25 14.94 -2.63
N ASP A 195 0.56 15.67 -1.90
CA ASP A 195 1.78 16.31 -2.39
C ASP A 195 3.03 15.61 -1.86
N GLY A 196 4.19 16.20 -2.16
CA GLY A 196 5.47 15.67 -1.74
C GLY A 196 5.59 15.44 -0.24
N TYR A 197 4.98 16.29 0.60
CA TYR A 197 5.01 16.10 2.06
C TYR A 197 4.23 14.84 2.48
N LEU A 198 3.01 14.66 1.97
CA LEU A 198 2.18 13.51 2.32
C LEU A 198 2.80 12.20 1.83
N ILE A 199 3.36 12.18 0.61
CA ILE A 199 4.04 11.00 0.07
C ILE A 199 5.31 10.69 0.88
N ALA A 200 6.16 11.69 1.16
CA ALA A 200 7.35 11.51 1.98
C ALA A 200 7.03 10.99 3.40
N ASN A 201 5.87 11.41 3.93
CA ASN A 201 5.40 10.94 5.23
C ASN A 201 5.04 9.43 5.24
N VAL A 202 4.62 8.85 4.11
CA VAL A 202 4.41 7.38 4.00
C VAL A 202 5.70 6.64 4.32
N PHE A 203 6.83 7.02 3.71
CA PHE A 203 8.13 6.37 3.96
C PHE A 203 8.54 6.48 5.42
N ARG A 204 8.43 7.66 6.01
CA ARG A 204 8.76 7.91 7.42
C ARG A 204 7.88 7.09 8.37
N LEU A 205 6.59 6.98 8.07
CA LEU A 205 5.67 6.16 8.86
C LEU A 205 5.97 4.67 8.72
N LEU A 206 6.32 4.20 7.52
CA LEU A 206 6.72 2.80 7.29
C LEU A 206 7.93 2.43 8.16
N GLU A 207 9.00 3.22 8.14
CA GLU A 207 10.18 2.96 8.96
C GLU A 207 9.86 2.98 10.46
N LYS A 208 9.07 3.96 10.91
CA LYS A 208 8.62 4.04 12.30
C LYS A 208 7.80 2.82 12.73
N GLU A 209 6.83 2.41 11.93
CA GLU A 209 5.95 1.28 12.25
C GLU A 209 6.70 -0.06 12.21
N MET A 210 7.63 -0.24 11.25
CA MET A 210 8.50 -1.43 11.22
C MET A 210 9.36 -1.56 12.48
N ALA A 211 9.97 -0.47 12.92
CA ALA A 211 10.77 -0.46 14.15
C ALA A 211 9.91 -0.76 15.39
N ALA A 212 8.73 -0.14 15.49
CA ALA A 212 7.80 -0.36 16.59
C ALA A 212 7.28 -1.81 16.63
N PHE A 213 6.88 -2.35 15.46
CA PHE A 213 6.40 -3.72 15.31
C PHE A 213 7.43 -4.75 15.78
N ALA A 214 8.67 -4.64 15.30
CA ALA A 214 9.74 -5.55 15.70
C ALA A 214 10.05 -5.50 17.20
N MET A 215 10.00 -4.30 17.83
CA MET A 215 10.24 -4.14 19.26
C MET A 215 9.13 -4.73 20.14
N VAL A 216 7.86 -4.47 19.79
CA VAL A 216 6.70 -4.95 20.58
C VAL A 216 6.62 -6.47 20.55
N LYS A 217 6.71 -7.06 19.37
CA LYS A 217 6.61 -8.52 19.20
C LYS A 217 7.77 -9.28 19.84
N ARG A 218 9.00 -8.70 19.87
CA ARG A 218 10.13 -9.31 20.61
C ARG A 218 9.95 -9.27 22.14
N ARG A 219 9.19 -8.32 22.68
CA ARG A 219 8.89 -8.27 24.12
C ARG A 219 7.91 -9.37 24.52
N VAL A 220 6.87 -9.59 23.72
CA VAL A 220 5.88 -10.66 24.00
C VAL A 220 6.55 -12.03 24.03
N ASN A 221 7.38 -12.36 23.05
CA ASN A 221 8.06 -13.65 22.95
C ASN A 221 9.14 -13.90 24.03
N ARG A 222 9.50 -12.90 24.85
CA ARG A 222 10.42 -13.09 25.99
C ARG A 222 9.72 -13.47 27.30
N TYR A 223 8.41 -13.34 27.34
CA TYR A 223 7.59 -13.61 28.54
C TYR A 223 6.70 -14.85 28.37
N GLU A 224 6.71 -15.49 27.20
CA GLU A 224 6.20 -16.83 26.94
C GLU A 224 7.34 -17.87 26.95
#